data_d86a54487d2077d2415d9ca8a769bc4a
#
_entry.id   d86a54487d2077d2415d9ca8a769bc4a
#
_cell.length_a   1.000
_cell.length_b   1.000
_cell.length_c   1.000
_cell.angle_alpha   90.00
_cell.angle_beta   90.00
_cell.angle_gamma   90.00
#
_symmetry.space_group_name_H-M   'P 1'
#
loop_
_entity.id
_entity.type
_entity.pdbx_description
1 polymer ?
#
loop_
_entity_poly.entity_id
_entity_poly.type
_entity_poly.pdbx_seq_one_letter_code
_entity_poly.pdbx_strand_id
1 'polypeptide(L)'
;RVLFRSEVFHMPEFVLPDNFETYPEARKKAFLTMKELKEQGRRIVGVFCTYTPWELINAADAVAVVLCGIGDDNIPAAEIRLPKNLCPLIKASYGAAVTDRCPFFYFSDMVLAETTCDGKKKMYELMRELKHCHIMQLPPGKTGRGALDFWKQEVISVKEDLEQFYNIEITDDKLRSAIRLRNRERKAVLDFFEVARLKPSPITGYEISTVISSNEFSPDLEEKIAFLEKRTAELKDLYEREYQGKPSRPRILITGCPTTGVMDKIIRRIEELGADVVGFENCCGPREKKDPIDETKDPITAIAEKYLRVNCSVMSPNPGRLEALDVQIDEYQVDGVVEVLLQACHTFAIESNAVKTFVTKEKHIPYIAINTDYSPSDQAQINTRLGAFIELLQ
;
A
#
# COMPACT_ATOMS: atom_id res chain seq x y z
N ARG A 1 -4.09 51.51 -30.87
CA ARG A 1 -5.03 50.54 -30.34
C ARG A 1 -4.44 49.14 -30.58
N VAL A 2 -3.79 48.56 -29.56
CA VAL A 2 -3.30 47.19 -29.55
C VAL A 2 -4.48 46.35 -29.09
N LEU A 3 -4.99 45.53 -29.99
CA LEU A 3 -6.01 44.53 -29.69
C LEU A 3 -5.33 43.37 -28.91
N PHE A 4 -5.56 43.28 -27.62
CA PHE A 4 -5.32 42.07 -26.86
C PHE A 4 -6.29 40.97 -27.35
N ARG A 5 -5.77 40.04 -28.16
CA ARG A 5 -6.45 38.76 -28.37
C ARG A 5 -6.33 37.99 -27.06
N SER A 6 -7.44 37.80 -26.36
CA SER A 6 -7.54 36.82 -25.29
C SER A 6 -7.38 35.43 -25.95
N GLU A 7 -6.20 34.85 -25.82
CA GLU A 7 -6.03 33.42 -26.03
C GLU A 7 -6.88 32.72 -24.97
N VAL A 8 -8.00 32.16 -25.41
CA VAL A 8 -8.77 31.22 -24.61
C VAL A 8 -7.88 29.99 -24.47
N PHE A 9 -7.24 29.84 -23.32
CA PHE A 9 -6.57 28.58 -22.96
C PHE A 9 -7.63 27.48 -22.99
N HIS A 10 -7.66 26.73 -24.08
CA HIS A 10 -8.40 25.47 -24.11
C HIS A 10 -7.67 24.53 -23.16
N MET A 11 -8.27 24.27 -21.99
CA MET A 11 -7.83 23.16 -21.15
C MET A 11 -7.92 21.89 -21.97
N PRO A 12 -6.92 21.02 -21.92
CA PRO A 12 -6.96 19.77 -22.66
C PRO A 12 -8.20 18.97 -22.22
N GLU A 13 -9.02 18.55 -23.18
CA GLU A 13 -10.18 17.71 -22.91
C GLU A 13 -9.66 16.32 -22.43
N PHE A 14 -9.92 15.96 -21.19
CA PHE A 14 -9.55 14.66 -20.66
C PHE A 14 -10.55 13.60 -21.13
N VAL A 15 -10.15 12.81 -22.12
CA VAL A 15 -10.99 11.80 -22.75
C VAL A 15 -11.00 10.53 -21.88
N LEU A 16 -12.14 9.83 -21.84
CA LEU A 16 -12.26 8.49 -21.25
C LEU A 16 -11.72 7.45 -22.23
N PRO A 17 -11.23 6.27 -21.76
CA PRO A 17 -10.76 5.22 -22.66
C PRO A 17 -11.89 4.66 -23.53
N ASP A 18 -11.59 4.22 -24.76
CA ASP A 18 -12.56 3.72 -25.74
C ASP A 18 -13.43 2.57 -25.21
N ASN A 19 -12.89 1.76 -24.31
CA ASN A 19 -13.58 0.62 -23.69
C ASN A 19 -14.28 0.95 -22.38
N PHE A 20 -14.41 2.24 -22.02
CA PHE A 20 -15.00 2.71 -20.74
C PHE A 20 -16.37 2.10 -20.47
N GLU A 21 -17.24 2.02 -21.47
CA GLU A 21 -18.60 1.51 -21.31
C GLU A 21 -18.65 0.02 -20.91
N THR A 22 -17.59 -0.73 -21.17
CA THR A 22 -17.49 -2.15 -20.83
C THR A 22 -17.10 -2.40 -19.35
N TYR A 23 -16.76 -1.35 -18.60
CA TYR A 23 -16.26 -1.49 -17.23
C TYR A 23 -17.39 -1.68 -16.19
N PRO A 24 -17.13 -2.43 -15.10
CA PRO A 24 -18.01 -2.46 -13.95
C PRO A 24 -18.21 -1.06 -13.35
N GLU A 25 -19.37 -0.80 -12.74
CA GLU A 25 -19.76 0.53 -12.21
C GLU A 25 -18.73 1.13 -11.24
N ALA A 26 -18.14 0.31 -10.37
CA ALA A 26 -17.11 0.79 -9.44
C ALA A 26 -15.88 1.35 -10.19
N ARG A 27 -15.47 0.70 -11.29
CA ARG A 27 -14.36 1.16 -12.14
C ARG A 27 -14.74 2.40 -12.91
N LYS A 28 -15.95 2.46 -13.47
CA LYS A 28 -16.49 3.67 -14.13
C LYS A 28 -16.47 4.88 -13.19
N LYS A 29 -16.96 4.70 -11.97
CA LYS A 29 -16.93 5.75 -10.94
C LYS A 29 -15.51 6.24 -10.67
N ALA A 30 -14.55 5.34 -10.52
CA ALA A 30 -13.15 5.72 -10.31
C ALA A 30 -12.57 6.50 -11.51
N PHE A 31 -12.90 6.13 -12.76
CA PHE A 31 -12.51 6.88 -13.96
C PHE A 31 -13.10 8.30 -13.95
N LEU A 32 -14.37 8.45 -13.62
CA LEU A 32 -15.03 9.76 -13.56
C LEU A 32 -14.44 10.65 -12.46
N THR A 33 -14.17 10.09 -11.27
CA THR A 33 -13.49 10.83 -10.18
C THR A 33 -12.10 11.32 -10.60
N MET A 34 -11.31 10.45 -11.26
CA MET A 34 -9.97 10.84 -11.70
C MET A 34 -10.01 11.88 -12.82
N LYS A 35 -10.97 11.77 -13.74
CA LYS A 35 -11.21 12.75 -14.79
C LYS A 35 -11.56 14.12 -14.20
N GLU A 36 -12.47 14.15 -13.24
CA GLU A 36 -12.87 15.39 -12.53
C GLU A 36 -11.66 16.06 -11.85
N LEU A 37 -10.79 15.30 -11.18
CA LEU A 37 -9.56 15.85 -10.59
C LEU A 37 -8.65 16.49 -11.67
N LYS A 38 -8.53 15.86 -12.83
CA LYS A 38 -7.75 16.43 -13.94
C LYS A 38 -8.39 17.70 -14.50
N GLU A 39 -9.71 17.74 -14.65
CA GLU A 39 -10.47 18.91 -15.09
C GLU A 39 -10.35 20.09 -14.10
N GLN A 40 -10.18 19.79 -12.80
CA GLN A 40 -9.88 20.77 -11.76
C GLN A 40 -8.40 21.22 -11.77
N GLY A 41 -7.58 20.74 -12.70
CA GLY A 41 -6.17 21.07 -12.83
C GLY A 41 -5.25 20.38 -11.83
N ARG A 42 -5.72 19.33 -11.12
CA ARG A 42 -4.91 18.60 -10.14
C ARG A 42 -3.80 17.80 -10.84
N ARG A 43 -2.61 17.88 -10.28
CA ARG A 43 -1.47 17.02 -10.64
C ARG A 43 -1.66 15.66 -10.01
N ILE A 44 -1.39 14.58 -10.76
CA ILE A 44 -1.62 13.21 -10.28
C ILE A 44 -0.35 12.39 -10.51
N VAL A 45 0.22 11.85 -9.44
CA VAL A 45 1.42 11.02 -9.46
C VAL A 45 1.06 9.59 -9.09
N GLY A 46 1.28 8.66 -10.01
CA GLY A 46 1.13 7.24 -9.74
C GLY A 46 2.28 6.68 -8.91
N VAL A 47 2.00 5.83 -7.91
CA VAL A 47 3.02 5.24 -7.03
C VAL A 47 2.84 3.74 -6.88
N PHE A 48 3.92 2.99 -6.65
CA PHE A 48 3.87 1.53 -6.61
C PHE A 48 4.23 0.90 -5.27
N CYS A 49 4.96 1.57 -4.40
CA CYS A 49 5.48 0.91 -3.21
C CYS A 49 5.54 1.83 -1.99
N THR A 50 5.78 1.19 -0.83
CA THR A 50 5.88 1.85 0.47
C THR A 50 7.16 2.68 0.66
N TYR A 51 8.11 2.62 -0.27
CA TYR A 51 9.33 3.45 -0.25
C TYR A 51 9.16 4.81 -0.92
N THR A 52 8.04 5.05 -1.61
CA THR A 52 7.76 6.35 -2.23
C THR A 52 7.74 7.47 -1.20
N PRO A 53 8.51 8.54 -1.38
CA PRO A 53 8.48 9.71 -0.49
C PRO A 53 7.24 10.58 -0.79
N TRP A 54 6.10 10.24 -0.18
CA TRP A 54 4.82 10.92 -0.40
C TRP A 54 4.85 12.41 -0.07
N GLU A 55 5.75 12.84 0.82
CA GLU A 55 5.96 14.24 1.19
C GLU A 55 6.40 15.08 0.00
N LEU A 56 7.23 14.52 -0.89
CA LEU A 56 7.65 15.22 -2.11
C LEU A 56 6.47 15.44 -3.07
N ILE A 57 5.59 14.44 -3.21
CA ILE A 57 4.40 14.55 -4.04
C ILE A 57 3.46 15.62 -3.47
N ASN A 58 3.23 15.63 -2.15
CA ASN A 58 2.41 16.65 -1.51
C ASN A 58 3.03 18.05 -1.59
N ALA A 59 4.36 18.17 -1.43
CA ALA A 59 5.05 19.45 -1.58
C ALA A 59 5.02 19.98 -3.02
N ALA A 60 4.83 19.09 -4.01
CA ALA A 60 4.57 19.45 -5.41
C ALA A 60 3.11 19.84 -5.68
N ASP A 61 2.25 19.88 -4.66
CA ASP A 61 0.78 20.08 -4.79
C ASP A 61 0.15 19.06 -5.74
N ALA A 62 0.57 17.80 -5.60
CA ALA A 62 0.08 16.69 -6.39
C ALA A 62 -0.63 15.64 -5.53
N VAL A 63 -1.57 14.91 -6.14
CA VAL A 63 -2.27 13.77 -5.55
C VAL A 63 -1.50 12.50 -5.88
N ALA A 64 -1.14 11.72 -4.85
CA ALA A 64 -0.55 10.41 -5.05
C ALA A 64 -1.65 9.34 -5.16
N VAL A 65 -1.52 8.44 -6.14
CA VAL A 65 -2.45 7.32 -6.36
C VAL A 65 -1.69 6.01 -6.48
N VAL A 66 -2.15 4.97 -5.77
CA VAL A 66 -1.49 3.65 -5.78
C VAL A 66 -1.86 2.87 -7.03
N LEU A 67 -0.86 2.29 -7.70
CA LEU A 67 -1.00 1.62 -9.00
C LEU A 67 -0.93 0.08 -8.93
N CYS A 68 -0.91 -0.51 -7.74
CA CYS A 68 -0.84 -1.97 -7.59
C CYS A 68 -2.12 -2.65 -8.11
N GLY A 69 -1.99 -3.49 -9.13
CA GLY A 69 -3.09 -4.29 -9.67
C GLY A 69 -3.55 -5.37 -8.68
N ILE A 70 -4.86 -5.57 -8.55
CA ILE A 70 -5.48 -6.43 -7.54
C ILE A 70 -6.41 -7.51 -8.09
N GLY A 71 -6.44 -7.71 -9.41
CA GLY A 71 -7.33 -8.68 -10.05
C GLY A 71 -6.63 -9.51 -11.12
N ASP A 72 -7.22 -10.63 -11.49
CA ASP A 72 -6.70 -11.53 -12.53
C ASP A 72 -7.18 -11.17 -13.95
N ASP A 73 -8.20 -10.33 -14.09
CA ASP A 73 -8.80 -9.93 -15.37
C ASP A 73 -7.82 -9.24 -16.35
N ASN A 74 -6.75 -8.68 -15.83
CA ASN A 74 -5.72 -8.00 -16.64
C ASN A 74 -4.45 -8.85 -16.87
N ILE A 75 -4.31 -9.98 -16.20
CA ILE A 75 -3.12 -10.84 -16.29
C ILE A 75 -2.88 -11.36 -17.71
N PRO A 76 -3.90 -11.82 -18.48
CA PRO A 76 -3.68 -12.30 -19.86
C PRO A 76 -3.03 -11.27 -20.78
N ALA A 77 -3.38 -9.98 -20.64
CA ALA A 77 -2.76 -8.91 -21.43
C ALA A 77 -1.29 -8.68 -21.05
N ALA A 78 -0.95 -8.83 -19.76
CA ALA A 78 0.43 -8.75 -19.32
C ALA A 78 1.30 -9.91 -19.84
N GLU A 79 0.75 -11.11 -19.93
CA GLU A 79 1.46 -12.32 -20.35
C GLU A 79 1.85 -12.34 -21.85
N ILE A 80 1.40 -11.36 -22.61
CA ILE A 80 1.91 -11.13 -23.99
C ILE A 80 3.39 -10.71 -23.94
N ARG A 81 3.82 -9.97 -22.91
CA ARG A 81 5.19 -9.46 -22.76
C ARG A 81 5.91 -10.00 -21.52
N LEU A 82 5.19 -10.39 -20.48
CA LEU A 82 5.74 -10.88 -19.23
C LEU A 82 5.64 -12.40 -19.12
N PRO A 83 6.60 -13.07 -18.49
CA PRO A 83 6.56 -14.53 -18.32
C PRO A 83 5.40 -14.97 -17.42
N LYS A 84 4.77 -16.10 -17.73
CA LYS A 84 3.63 -16.65 -16.97
C LYS A 84 3.96 -16.97 -15.51
N ASN A 85 5.18 -17.39 -15.23
CA ASN A 85 5.69 -17.71 -13.89
C ASN A 85 6.17 -16.48 -13.09
N LEU A 86 5.60 -15.29 -13.38
CA LEU A 86 5.86 -14.06 -12.65
C LEU A 86 4.75 -13.79 -11.61
N CYS A 87 5.10 -13.04 -10.57
CA CYS A 87 4.18 -12.62 -9.51
C CYS A 87 2.88 -12.02 -10.06
N PRO A 88 1.68 -12.46 -9.59
CA PRO A 88 0.40 -11.98 -10.07
C PRO A 88 0.20 -10.47 -9.88
N LEU A 89 0.72 -9.88 -8.79
CA LEU A 89 0.67 -8.43 -8.57
C LEU A 89 1.38 -7.67 -9.69
N ILE A 90 2.54 -8.14 -10.13
CA ILE A 90 3.31 -7.51 -11.22
C ILE A 90 2.53 -7.64 -12.53
N LYS A 91 2.04 -8.83 -12.84
CA LYS A 91 1.26 -9.08 -14.07
C LYS A 91 -0.03 -8.25 -14.09
N ALA A 92 -0.78 -8.24 -12.99
CA ALA A 92 -2.01 -7.47 -12.89
C ALA A 92 -1.77 -5.95 -13.04
N SER A 93 -0.70 -5.43 -12.42
CA SER A 93 -0.34 -4.00 -12.52
C SER A 93 0.01 -3.61 -13.96
N TYR A 94 0.86 -4.39 -14.62
CA TYR A 94 1.26 -4.13 -16.00
C TYR A 94 0.09 -4.31 -16.98
N GLY A 95 -0.68 -5.38 -16.80
CA GLY A 95 -1.84 -5.65 -17.64
C GLY A 95 -2.91 -4.55 -17.56
N ALA A 96 -3.16 -4.02 -16.37
CA ALA A 96 -4.09 -2.91 -16.17
C ALA A 96 -3.60 -1.60 -16.83
N ALA A 97 -2.27 -1.38 -16.86
CA ALA A 97 -1.67 -0.23 -17.53
C ALA A 97 -1.79 -0.31 -19.06
N VAL A 98 -1.45 -1.47 -19.67
CA VAL A 98 -1.46 -1.63 -21.14
C VAL A 98 -2.86 -1.78 -21.74
N THR A 99 -3.89 -1.97 -20.91
CA THR A 99 -5.29 -2.13 -21.36
C THR A 99 -6.17 -0.93 -21.00
N ASP A 100 -5.58 0.15 -20.47
CA ASP A 100 -6.28 1.34 -19.99
C ASP A 100 -7.39 1.04 -18.95
N ARG A 101 -7.26 -0.08 -18.22
CA ARG A 101 -8.24 -0.51 -17.23
C ARG A 101 -7.99 0.03 -15.81
N CYS A 102 -6.85 0.69 -15.59
CA CYS A 102 -6.54 1.34 -14.33
C CYS A 102 -6.81 2.85 -14.43
N PRO A 103 -7.85 3.39 -13.78
CA PRO A 103 -8.14 4.83 -13.82
C PRO A 103 -6.99 5.66 -13.26
N PHE A 104 -6.32 5.15 -12.26
CA PHE A 104 -5.20 5.81 -11.58
C PHE A 104 -3.97 5.92 -12.48
N PHE A 105 -3.59 4.83 -13.17
CA PHE A 105 -2.51 4.88 -14.14
C PHE A 105 -2.88 5.74 -15.35
N TYR A 106 -4.10 5.60 -15.85
CA TYR A 106 -4.58 6.32 -17.03
C TYR A 106 -4.46 7.84 -16.87
N PHE A 107 -4.94 8.37 -15.74
CA PHE A 107 -4.95 9.80 -15.45
C PHE A 107 -3.71 10.32 -14.70
N SER A 108 -2.79 9.47 -14.25
CA SER A 108 -1.54 9.95 -13.67
C SER A 108 -0.69 10.66 -14.72
N ASP A 109 -0.03 11.74 -14.32
CA ASP A 109 0.86 12.51 -15.20
C ASP A 109 2.20 11.79 -15.35
N MET A 110 2.70 11.28 -14.25
CA MET A 110 3.94 10.52 -14.16
C MET A 110 3.83 9.41 -13.11
N VAL A 111 4.82 8.54 -13.06
CA VAL A 111 4.89 7.42 -12.12
C VAL A 111 6.18 7.48 -11.34
N LEU A 112 6.10 7.33 -10.02
CA LEU A 112 7.25 7.03 -9.15
C LEU A 112 7.24 5.53 -8.81
N ALA A 113 8.39 4.91 -8.94
CA ALA A 113 8.56 3.48 -8.77
C ALA A 113 9.90 3.16 -8.13
N GLU A 114 9.99 2.09 -7.35
CA GLU A 114 11.19 1.70 -6.64
C GLU A 114 11.63 0.28 -6.99
N THR A 115 12.94 0.05 -7.09
CA THR A 115 13.51 -1.25 -7.46
C THR A 115 13.40 -2.28 -6.32
N THR A 116 12.16 -2.57 -5.91
CA THR A 116 11.86 -3.45 -4.77
C THR A 116 12.09 -4.94 -5.05
N CYS A 117 11.95 -5.41 -6.28
CA CYS A 117 12.33 -6.76 -6.69
C CYS A 117 12.65 -6.78 -8.18
N ASP A 118 13.31 -7.82 -8.66
CA ASP A 118 13.73 -7.94 -10.06
C ASP A 118 12.54 -7.88 -11.03
N GLY A 119 11.42 -8.52 -10.68
CA GLY A 119 10.23 -8.49 -11.51
C GLY A 119 9.65 -7.08 -11.65
N LYS A 120 9.50 -6.33 -10.56
CA LYS A 120 9.04 -4.93 -10.59
C LYS A 120 10.03 -4.04 -11.34
N LYS A 121 11.32 -4.15 -11.02
CA LYS A 121 12.39 -3.40 -11.68
C LYS A 121 12.31 -3.51 -13.21
N LYS A 122 12.13 -4.74 -13.73
CA LYS A 122 12.01 -4.98 -15.16
C LYS A 122 10.65 -4.56 -15.74
N MET A 123 9.56 -4.70 -14.99
CA MET A 123 8.27 -4.18 -15.39
C MET A 123 8.29 -2.66 -15.60
N TYR A 124 8.99 -1.91 -14.74
CA TYR A 124 9.09 -0.45 -14.86
C TYR A 124 9.84 0.01 -16.11
N GLU A 125 10.82 -0.76 -16.58
CA GLU A 125 11.47 -0.49 -17.88
C GLU A 125 10.43 -0.51 -19.02
N LEU A 126 9.49 -1.46 -19.00
CA LEU A 126 8.40 -1.55 -19.97
C LEU A 126 7.36 -0.43 -19.76
N MET A 127 7.08 -0.04 -18.51
CA MET A 127 6.14 1.05 -18.23
C MET A 127 6.63 2.42 -18.73
N ARG A 128 7.95 2.62 -18.83
CA ARG A 128 8.52 3.83 -19.43
C ARG A 128 8.12 4.04 -20.89
N GLU A 129 7.74 2.98 -21.60
CA GLU A 129 7.19 3.08 -22.96
C GLU A 129 5.79 3.70 -22.98
N LEU A 130 5.08 3.64 -21.85
CA LEU A 130 3.68 4.11 -21.73
C LEU A 130 3.58 5.50 -21.11
N LYS A 131 4.45 5.81 -20.13
CA LYS A 131 4.37 7.04 -19.35
C LYS A 131 5.74 7.41 -18.76
N HIS A 132 5.96 8.70 -18.48
CA HIS A 132 7.14 9.12 -17.71
C HIS A 132 7.18 8.39 -16.38
N CYS A 133 8.27 7.65 -16.16
CA CYS A 133 8.43 6.82 -14.99
C CYS A 133 9.81 7.06 -14.35
N HIS A 134 9.82 7.69 -13.19
CA HIS A 134 11.00 7.83 -12.36
C HIS A 134 11.21 6.56 -11.53
N ILE A 135 12.35 5.92 -11.68
CA ILE A 135 12.67 4.67 -11.01
C ILE A 135 13.78 4.91 -10.00
N MET A 136 13.41 4.94 -8.72
CA MET A 136 14.33 5.04 -7.59
C MET A 136 15.07 3.72 -7.38
N GLN A 137 16.36 3.80 -7.15
CA GLN A 137 17.17 2.62 -6.81
C GLN A 137 17.16 2.41 -5.30
N LEU A 138 16.74 1.23 -4.84
CA LEU A 138 16.86 0.88 -3.43
C LEU A 138 18.28 0.35 -3.12
N PRO A 139 18.90 0.75 -2.00
CA PRO A 139 20.10 0.09 -1.52
C PRO A 139 19.76 -1.37 -1.15
N PRO A 140 20.74 -2.30 -1.25
CA PRO A 140 20.48 -3.72 -0.93
C PRO A 140 20.06 -3.97 0.52
N GLY A 141 20.41 -3.07 1.43
CA GLY A 141 20.08 -3.17 2.85
C GLY A 141 20.09 -1.81 3.52
N LYS A 142 19.49 -1.74 4.71
CA LYS A 142 19.29 -0.48 5.47
C LYS A 142 20.56 0.05 6.13
N THR A 143 21.45 -0.84 6.57
CA THR A 143 22.62 -0.54 7.41
C THR A 143 23.95 -0.65 6.66
N GLY A 144 23.91 -0.87 5.35
CA GLY A 144 25.11 -0.93 4.51
C GLY A 144 25.86 0.41 4.51
N ARG A 145 27.21 0.35 4.36
CA ARG A 145 28.05 1.55 4.25
C ARG A 145 27.57 2.41 3.07
N GLY A 146 27.20 3.66 3.36
CA GLY A 146 26.68 4.59 2.37
C GLY A 146 25.21 4.37 1.96
N ALA A 147 24.48 3.44 2.58
CA ALA A 147 23.08 3.17 2.21
C ALA A 147 22.18 4.40 2.36
N LEU A 148 22.32 5.15 3.46
CA LEU A 148 21.54 6.37 3.68
C LEU A 148 21.92 7.48 2.68
N ASP A 149 23.21 7.68 2.42
CA ASP A 149 23.65 8.70 1.46
C ASP A 149 23.17 8.37 0.05
N PHE A 150 23.27 7.10 -0.35
CA PHE A 150 22.74 6.63 -1.63
C PHE A 150 21.24 6.86 -1.73
N TRP A 151 20.47 6.46 -0.72
CA TRP A 151 19.02 6.62 -0.71
C TRP A 151 18.62 8.11 -0.66
N LYS A 152 19.36 8.95 0.07
CA LYS A 152 19.15 10.39 0.08
C LYS A 152 19.32 11.02 -1.31
N GLN A 153 20.29 10.56 -2.11
CA GLN A 153 20.43 11.02 -3.49
C GLN A 153 19.25 10.62 -4.36
N GLU A 154 18.68 9.43 -4.17
CA GLU A 154 17.45 9.01 -4.87
C GLU A 154 16.25 9.90 -4.50
N VAL A 155 16.10 10.25 -3.21
CA VAL A 155 15.06 11.19 -2.75
C VAL A 155 15.25 12.58 -3.37
N ILE A 156 16.48 13.09 -3.46
CA ILE A 156 16.81 14.35 -4.14
C ILE A 156 16.45 14.27 -5.62
N SER A 157 16.81 13.19 -6.29
CA SER A 157 16.51 12.97 -7.71
C SER A 157 15.01 12.96 -8.01
N VAL A 158 14.17 12.42 -7.10
CA VAL A 158 12.70 12.51 -7.22
C VAL A 158 12.23 13.95 -7.10
N LYS A 159 12.78 14.73 -6.15
CA LYS A 159 12.46 16.15 -6.01
C LYS A 159 12.75 16.90 -7.30
N GLU A 160 13.95 16.73 -7.84
CA GLU A 160 14.40 17.39 -9.08
C GLU A 160 13.54 17.01 -10.29
N ASP A 161 13.16 15.72 -10.41
CA ASP A 161 12.29 15.25 -11.50
C ASP A 161 10.87 15.84 -11.39
N LEU A 162 10.29 15.89 -10.19
CA LEU A 162 9.00 16.54 -9.94
C LEU A 162 9.05 18.05 -10.28
N GLU A 163 10.10 18.74 -9.86
CA GLU A 163 10.30 20.17 -10.15
C GLU A 163 10.41 20.42 -11.65
N GLN A 164 11.22 19.62 -12.34
CA GLN A 164 11.40 19.72 -13.79
C GLN A 164 10.11 19.36 -14.55
N PHE A 165 9.46 18.24 -14.19
CA PHE A 165 8.27 17.74 -14.89
C PHE A 165 7.10 18.71 -14.80
N TYR A 166 6.85 19.27 -13.61
CA TYR A 166 5.75 20.21 -13.38
C TYR A 166 6.13 21.69 -13.53
N ASN A 167 7.39 21.99 -13.80
CA ASN A 167 7.93 23.36 -13.84
C ASN A 167 7.57 24.16 -12.58
N ILE A 168 7.96 23.64 -11.41
CA ILE A 168 7.68 24.19 -10.09
C ILE A 168 8.94 24.20 -9.23
N GLU A 169 8.88 24.88 -8.08
CA GLU A 169 9.88 24.79 -7.02
C GLU A 169 9.28 24.12 -5.77
N ILE A 170 9.97 23.10 -5.25
CA ILE A 170 9.66 22.44 -3.98
C ILE A 170 10.60 23.00 -2.92
N THR A 171 10.15 24.04 -2.22
CA THR A 171 10.92 24.69 -1.15
C THR A 171 10.93 23.86 0.14
N ASP A 172 11.88 24.14 1.03
CA ASP A 172 11.95 23.53 2.36
C ASP A 172 10.67 23.78 3.17
N ASP A 173 10.06 24.96 3.05
CA ASP A 173 8.81 25.26 3.76
C ASP A 173 7.64 24.39 3.28
N LYS A 174 7.54 24.14 1.98
CA LYS A 174 6.56 23.19 1.42
C LYS A 174 6.81 21.76 1.92
N LEU A 175 8.08 21.32 1.95
CA LEU A 175 8.45 20.01 2.48
C LEU A 175 8.11 19.88 3.95
N ARG A 176 8.45 20.86 4.79
CA ARG A 176 8.11 20.86 6.21
C ARG A 176 6.59 20.82 6.43
N SER A 177 5.82 21.54 5.62
CA SER A 177 4.36 21.51 5.68
C SER A 177 3.81 20.16 5.27
N ALA A 178 4.34 19.54 4.21
CA ALA A 178 3.98 18.19 3.79
C ALA A 178 4.33 17.13 4.85
N ILE A 179 5.51 17.25 5.48
CA ILE A 179 5.93 16.34 6.58
C ILE A 179 4.93 16.42 7.74
N ARG A 180 4.58 17.62 8.22
CA ARG A 180 3.60 17.78 9.30
C ARG A 180 2.25 17.17 8.97
N LEU A 181 1.74 17.43 7.77
CA LEU A 181 0.47 16.87 7.31
C LEU A 181 0.51 15.34 7.24
N ARG A 182 1.59 14.78 6.68
CA ARG A 182 1.76 13.33 6.59
C ARG A 182 2.01 12.66 7.95
N ASN A 183 2.67 13.31 8.88
CA ASN A 183 2.81 12.81 10.25
C ASN A 183 1.44 12.74 10.96
N ARG A 184 0.55 13.73 10.74
CA ARG A 184 -0.83 13.68 11.24
C ARG A 184 -1.61 12.52 10.59
N GLU A 185 -1.49 12.34 9.29
CA GLU A 185 -2.11 11.23 8.57
C GLU A 185 -1.62 9.89 9.10
N ARG A 186 -0.29 9.71 9.30
CA ARG A 186 0.28 8.50 9.90
C ARG A 186 -0.32 8.21 11.26
N LYS A 187 -0.40 9.23 12.11
CA LYS A 187 -1.01 9.08 13.43
C LYS A 187 -2.46 8.64 13.36
N ALA A 188 -3.29 9.27 12.55
CA ALA A 188 -4.69 8.90 12.38
C ALA A 188 -4.87 7.46 11.87
N VAL A 189 -4.02 7.02 10.94
CA VAL A 189 -4.01 5.64 10.44
C VAL A 189 -3.59 4.65 11.53
N LEU A 190 -2.55 4.95 12.30
CA LEU A 190 -2.10 4.09 13.41
C LEU A 190 -3.18 3.99 14.50
N ASP A 191 -3.75 5.12 14.92
CA ASP A 191 -4.83 5.16 15.93
C ASP A 191 -6.04 4.33 15.48
N PHE A 192 -6.34 4.30 14.19
CA PHE A 192 -7.40 3.47 13.61
C PHE A 192 -7.07 1.98 13.66
N PHE A 193 -5.85 1.57 13.28
CA PHE A 193 -5.42 0.18 13.43
C PHE A 193 -5.43 -0.30 14.88
N GLU A 194 -5.05 0.57 15.82
CA GLU A 194 -5.00 0.25 17.24
C GLU A 194 -6.36 -0.09 17.85
N VAL A 195 -7.47 0.30 17.23
CA VAL A 195 -8.81 -0.10 17.69
C VAL A 195 -8.96 -1.62 17.72
N ALA A 196 -8.32 -2.35 16.81
CA ALA A 196 -8.35 -3.81 16.81
C ALA A 196 -7.55 -4.47 17.96
N ARG A 197 -6.79 -3.70 18.74
CA ARG A 197 -6.15 -4.18 19.99
C ARG A 197 -7.18 -4.43 21.11
N LEU A 198 -8.33 -3.74 21.06
CA LEU A 198 -9.42 -3.95 22.00
C LEU A 198 -9.92 -5.40 21.94
N LYS A 199 -10.36 -5.95 23.08
CA LYS A 199 -10.72 -7.37 23.22
C LYS A 199 -12.12 -7.54 23.81
N PRO A 200 -13.11 -8.07 23.03
CA PRO A 200 -13.00 -8.39 21.59
C PRO A 200 -12.87 -7.13 20.72
N SER A 201 -12.40 -7.29 19.48
CA SER A 201 -12.30 -6.17 18.54
C SER A 201 -13.70 -5.65 18.16
N PRO A 202 -13.96 -4.33 18.18
CA PRO A 202 -15.24 -3.77 17.73
C PRO A 202 -15.31 -3.57 16.21
N ILE A 203 -14.27 -3.96 15.49
CA ILE A 203 -14.15 -3.86 14.04
C ILE A 203 -13.51 -5.13 13.48
N THR A 204 -13.98 -5.59 12.32
CA THR A 204 -13.39 -6.72 11.62
C THR A 204 -12.12 -6.32 10.86
N GLY A 205 -11.20 -7.25 10.65
CA GLY A 205 -10.02 -7.01 9.82
C GLY A 205 -10.38 -6.75 8.36
N TYR A 206 -11.50 -7.31 7.89
CA TYR A 206 -12.02 -7.01 6.56
C TYR A 206 -12.45 -5.54 6.43
N GLU A 207 -13.16 -4.99 7.44
CA GLU A 207 -13.53 -3.57 7.46
C GLU A 207 -12.31 -2.67 7.57
N ILE A 208 -11.31 -3.02 8.42
CA ILE A 208 -10.04 -2.27 8.50
C ILE A 208 -9.39 -2.20 7.12
N SER A 209 -9.22 -3.34 6.45
CA SER A 209 -8.61 -3.41 5.13
C SER A 209 -9.39 -2.61 4.08
N THR A 210 -10.72 -2.64 4.15
CA THR A 210 -11.60 -1.90 3.24
C THR A 210 -11.48 -0.40 3.46
N VAL A 211 -11.53 0.06 4.71
CA VAL A 211 -11.40 1.49 5.06
C VAL A 211 -10.04 2.03 4.64
N ILE A 212 -8.96 1.32 4.95
CA ILE A 212 -7.61 1.76 4.60
C ILE A 212 -7.43 1.81 3.08
N SER A 213 -7.80 0.74 2.36
CA SER A 213 -7.66 0.70 0.89
C SER A 213 -8.51 1.77 0.19
N SER A 214 -9.72 2.03 0.67
CA SER A 214 -10.59 3.06 0.10
C SER A 214 -10.04 4.47 0.32
N ASN A 215 -9.38 4.70 1.45
CA ASN A 215 -8.81 6.01 1.80
C ASN A 215 -7.39 6.24 1.25
N GLU A 216 -6.72 5.22 0.69
CA GLU A 216 -5.46 5.41 -0.04
C GLU A 216 -5.62 6.32 -1.28
N PHE A 217 -6.82 6.35 -1.85
CA PHE A 217 -7.18 7.14 -3.02
C PHE A 217 -7.83 8.49 -2.68
N SER A 218 -7.81 8.93 -1.42
CA SER A 218 -8.34 10.23 -1.06
C SER A 218 -7.43 11.35 -1.58
N PRO A 219 -7.95 12.26 -2.42
CA PRO A 219 -7.19 13.40 -2.92
C PRO A 219 -6.97 14.49 -1.86
N ASP A 220 -7.75 14.45 -0.77
CA ASP A 220 -7.69 15.40 0.35
C ASP A 220 -7.26 14.67 1.63
N LEU A 221 -6.06 15.00 2.12
CA LEU A 221 -5.51 14.39 3.32
C LEU A 221 -6.18 14.88 4.61
N GLU A 222 -6.67 16.11 4.65
CA GLU A 222 -7.39 16.64 5.82
C GLU A 222 -8.74 15.93 5.99
N GLU A 223 -9.45 15.72 4.89
CA GLU A 223 -10.69 14.92 4.91
C GLU A 223 -10.42 13.47 5.35
N LYS A 224 -9.35 12.85 4.83
CA LYS A 224 -8.92 11.51 5.24
C LYS A 224 -8.62 11.43 6.73
N ILE A 225 -7.86 12.38 7.26
CA ILE A 225 -7.51 12.46 8.68
C ILE A 225 -8.78 12.58 9.51
N ALA A 226 -9.64 13.57 9.20
CA ALA A 226 -10.87 13.79 9.92
C ALA A 226 -11.81 12.57 9.91
N PHE A 227 -11.92 11.88 8.78
CA PHE A 227 -12.69 10.64 8.66
C PHE A 227 -12.15 9.55 9.58
N LEU A 228 -10.82 9.29 9.56
CA LEU A 228 -10.21 8.26 10.39
C LEU A 228 -10.30 8.56 11.88
N GLU A 229 -10.07 9.80 12.28
CA GLU A 229 -10.21 10.26 13.67
C GLU A 229 -11.65 10.06 14.18
N LYS A 230 -12.65 10.48 13.38
CA LYS A 230 -14.08 10.29 13.69
C LYS A 230 -14.41 8.80 13.82
N ARG A 231 -14.02 7.98 12.83
CA ARG A 231 -14.31 6.55 12.84
C ARG A 231 -13.65 5.83 14.03
N THR A 232 -12.42 6.20 14.36
CA THR A 232 -11.70 5.70 15.53
C THR A 232 -12.46 6.00 16.83
N ALA A 233 -12.95 7.23 17.00
CA ALA A 233 -13.73 7.62 18.17
C ALA A 233 -15.07 6.86 18.27
N GLU A 234 -15.80 6.73 17.15
CA GLU A 234 -17.05 5.96 17.08
C GLU A 234 -16.85 4.48 17.48
N LEU A 235 -15.76 3.87 17.04
CA LEU A 235 -15.44 2.47 17.36
C LEU A 235 -15.05 2.27 18.82
N LYS A 236 -14.34 3.22 19.42
CA LYS A 236 -14.01 3.20 20.85
C LYS A 236 -15.28 3.34 21.71
N ASP A 237 -16.16 4.25 21.37
CA ASP A 237 -17.47 4.40 22.02
C ASP A 237 -18.34 3.15 21.86
N LEU A 238 -18.38 2.55 20.67
CA LEU A 238 -19.06 1.28 20.42
C LEU A 238 -18.49 0.14 21.29
N TYR A 239 -17.15 0.08 21.43
CA TYR A 239 -16.51 -0.91 22.28
C TYR A 239 -16.98 -0.77 23.76
N GLU A 240 -16.97 0.42 24.31
CA GLU A 240 -17.37 0.67 25.69
C GLU A 240 -18.83 0.30 25.94
N ARG A 241 -19.73 0.61 25.00
CA ARG A 241 -21.18 0.35 25.12
C ARG A 241 -21.56 -1.11 24.89
N GLU A 242 -20.87 -1.80 23.97
CA GLU A 242 -21.41 -3.08 23.46
C GLU A 242 -20.44 -4.26 23.53
N TYR A 243 -19.14 -4.02 23.55
CA TYR A 243 -18.13 -5.08 23.40
C TYR A 243 -17.39 -5.40 24.68
N GLN A 244 -17.18 -4.42 25.55
CA GLN A 244 -16.42 -4.60 26.79
C GLN A 244 -16.96 -5.75 27.64
N GLY A 245 -16.06 -6.69 28.03
CA GLY A 245 -16.43 -7.85 28.83
C GLY A 245 -17.06 -9.02 28.09
N LYS A 246 -17.28 -8.91 26.76
CA LYS A 246 -17.75 -10.05 25.95
C LYS A 246 -16.60 -11.02 25.63
N PRO A 247 -16.93 -12.31 25.35
CA PRO A 247 -15.93 -13.28 24.89
C PRO A 247 -15.25 -12.83 23.60
N SER A 248 -13.94 -13.07 23.51
CA SER A 248 -13.14 -12.84 22.31
C SER A 248 -13.01 -14.12 21.51
N ARG A 249 -12.99 -14.01 20.19
CA ARG A 249 -12.62 -15.07 19.26
C ARG A 249 -11.11 -15.22 19.19
N PRO A 250 -10.56 -16.31 18.61
CA PRO A 250 -9.15 -16.40 18.27
C PRO A 250 -8.69 -15.21 17.43
N ARG A 251 -7.55 -14.63 17.80
CA ARG A 251 -7.02 -13.39 17.23
C ARG A 251 -5.90 -13.68 16.25
N ILE A 252 -6.08 -13.26 15.00
CA ILE A 252 -5.18 -13.59 13.89
C ILE A 252 -4.41 -12.35 13.43
N LEU A 253 -3.10 -12.51 13.25
CA LEU A 253 -2.23 -11.55 12.57
C LEU A 253 -1.96 -12.02 11.15
N ILE A 254 -2.17 -11.13 10.18
CA ILE A 254 -1.82 -11.35 8.76
C ILE A 254 -0.44 -10.75 8.48
N THR A 255 0.44 -11.55 7.88
CA THR A 255 1.78 -11.10 7.43
C THR A 255 2.03 -11.49 5.97
N GLY A 256 3.13 -11.06 5.38
CA GLY A 256 3.58 -11.45 4.04
C GLY A 256 3.28 -10.45 2.93
N CYS A 257 2.80 -10.94 1.80
CA CYS A 257 2.45 -10.12 0.64
C CYS A 257 1.23 -9.22 0.89
N PRO A 258 1.04 -8.15 0.10
CA PRO A 258 -0.18 -7.35 0.13
C PRO A 258 -1.43 -8.20 -0.09
N THR A 259 -2.46 -7.97 0.73
CA THR A 259 -3.68 -8.78 0.74
C THR A 259 -4.86 -8.16 -0.02
N THR A 260 -4.73 -6.94 -0.53
CA THR A 260 -5.84 -6.22 -1.19
C THR A 260 -6.53 -7.05 -2.28
N GLY A 261 -5.76 -7.77 -3.11
CA GLY A 261 -6.33 -8.63 -4.18
C GLY A 261 -6.84 -10.01 -3.72
N VAL A 262 -6.67 -10.35 -2.44
CA VAL A 262 -7.07 -11.66 -1.88
C VAL A 262 -7.85 -11.55 -0.56
N MET A 263 -8.40 -10.37 -0.27
CA MET A 263 -9.12 -10.09 0.98
C MET A 263 -10.27 -11.07 1.22
N ASP A 264 -11.08 -11.31 0.20
CA ASP A 264 -12.22 -12.24 0.31
C ASP A 264 -11.78 -13.69 0.54
N LYS A 265 -10.68 -14.12 -0.11
CA LYS A 265 -10.13 -15.47 0.02
C LYS A 265 -9.51 -15.74 1.39
N ILE A 266 -8.94 -14.73 2.02
CA ILE A 266 -8.14 -14.88 3.24
C ILE A 266 -8.85 -14.22 4.44
N ILE A 267 -8.99 -12.90 4.44
CA ILE A 267 -9.45 -12.14 5.61
C ILE A 267 -10.90 -12.45 5.92
N ARG A 268 -11.78 -12.24 4.95
CA ARG A 268 -13.22 -12.57 5.11
C ARG A 268 -13.41 -14.02 5.51
N ARG A 269 -12.66 -14.93 4.88
CA ARG A 269 -12.79 -16.36 5.18
C ARG A 269 -12.36 -16.73 6.60
N ILE A 270 -11.29 -16.15 7.14
CA ILE A 270 -10.89 -16.34 8.53
C ILE A 270 -12.01 -15.88 9.48
N GLU A 271 -12.63 -14.74 9.20
CA GLU A 271 -13.69 -14.17 10.06
C GLU A 271 -14.99 -14.97 9.98
N GLU A 272 -15.34 -15.49 8.81
CA GLU A 272 -16.46 -16.43 8.63
C GLU A 272 -16.25 -17.76 9.39
N LEU A 273 -15.01 -18.20 9.55
CA LEU A 273 -14.63 -19.39 10.31
C LEU A 273 -14.61 -19.18 11.84
N GLY A 274 -14.87 -17.95 12.29
CA GLY A 274 -15.05 -17.64 13.70
C GLY A 274 -13.78 -17.15 14.43
N ALA A 275 -12.82 -16.61 13.71
CA ALA A 275 -11.69 -15.88 14.28
C ALA A 275 -11.76 -14.38 13.93
N ASP A 276 -10.99 -13.53 14.61
CA ASP A 276 -10.91 -12.10 14.35
C ASP A 276 -9.52 -11.75 13.77
N VAL A 277 -9.47 -11.14 12.57
CA VAL A 277 -8.22 -10.60 12.05
C VAL A 277 -7.98 -9.24 12.69
N VAL A 278 -6.96 -9.16 13.54
CA VAL A 278 -6.71 -7.99 14.39
C VAL A 278 -5.41 -7.25 14.06
N GLY A 279 -4.47 -7.89 13.36
CA GLY A 279 -3.16 -7.32 13.07
C GLY A 279 -2.73 -7.54 11.62
N PHE A 280 -1.94 -6.59 11.10
CA PHE A 280 -1.41 -6.62 9.73
C PHE A 280 0.07 -6.24 9.72
N GLU A 281 0.95 -7.19 9.41
CA GLU A 281 2.36 -6.94 9.16
C GLU A 281 2.66 -7.13 7.66
N ASN A 282 2.14 -6.25 6.81
CA ASN A 282 2.37 -6.22 5.37
C ASN A 282 2.18 -4.80 4.80
N CYS A 283 2.19 -4.65 3.47
CA CYS A 283 2.02 -3.34 2.84
C CYS A 283 0.61 -2.75 2.99
N CYS A 284 -0.41 -3.57 3.30
CA CYS A 284 -1.78 -3.09 3.59
C CYS A 284 -1.97 -2.71 5.07
N GLY A 285 -0.95 -2.94 5.91
CA GLY A 285 -0.95 -2.64 7.33
C GLY A 285 -0.16 -1.37 7.68
N PRO A 286 0.10 -1.16 8.97
CA PRO A 286 0.74 0.05 9.47
C PRO A 286 2.25 0.14 9.22
N ARG A 287 2.86 -0.78 8.44
CA ARG A 287 4.32 -0.88 8.25
C ARG A 287 4.98 0.44 7.86
N GLU A 288 4.42 1.15 6.87
CA GLU A 288 4.95 2.45 6.44
C GLU A 288 4.55 3.57 7.41
N LYS A 289 3.44 3.44 8.11
CA LYS A 289 2.92 4.49 9.01
C LYS A 289 3.67 4.57 10.34
N LYS A 290 4.36 3.52 10.75
CA LYS A 290 5.23 3.54 11.93
C LYS A 290 6.36 4.55 11.75
N ASP A 291 6.78 5.15 12.84
CA ASP A 291 7.86 6.14 12.92
C ASP A 291 7.56 7.42 12.12
N PRO A 292 7.11 8.49 12.75
CA PRO A 292 6.93 9.77 12.11
C PRO A 292 8.27 10.31 11.59
N ILE A 293 8.22 11.19 10.59
CA ILE A 293 9.41 11.92 10.14
C ILE A 293 9.78 12.96 11.20
N ASP A 294 11.05 13.04 11.53
CA ASP A 294 11.60 14.04 12.47
C ASP A 294 11.51 15.45 11.85
N GLU A 295 10.60 16.27 12.39
CA GLU A 295 10.31 17.61 11.90
C GLU A 295 11.41 18.64 12.21
N THR A 296 12.39 18.27 13.08
CA THR A 296 13.48 19.15 13.50
C THR A 296 14.70 19.10 12.58
N LYS A 297 14.82 18.03 11.80
CA LYS A 297 15.95 17.80 10.89
C LYS A 297 15.81 18.55 9.54
N ASP A 298 16.88 18.47 8.76
CA ASP A 298 16.82 18.77 7.32
C ASP A 298 15.75 17.90 6.64
N PRO A 299 14.76 18.48 5.92
CA PRO A 299 13.61 17.74 5.41
C PRO A 299 13.96 16.55 4.54
N ILE A 300 14.90 16.69 3.62
CA ILE A 300 15.32 15.62 2.71
C ILE A 300 15.99 14.49 3.48
N THR A 301 16.85 14.81 4.43
CA THR A 301 17.52 13.82 5.29
C THR A 301 16.48 13.06 6.14
N ALA A 302 15.54 13.77 6.75
CA ALA A 302 14.50 13.17 7.59
C ALA A 302 13.58 12.23 6.77
N ILE A 303 13.21 12.64 5.56
CA ILE A 303 12.45 11.80 4.61
C ILE A 303 13.26 10.54 4.25
N ALA A 304 14.52 10.70 3.86
CA ALA A 304 15.36 9.57 3.50
C ALA A 304 15.53 8.58 4.67
N GLU A 305 15.82 9.07 5.88
CA GLU A 305 15.92 8.23 7.07
C GLU A 305 14.62 7.45 7.36
N LYS A 306 13.46 8.08 7.22
CA LYS A 306 12.16 7.47 7.46
C LYS A 306 11.92 6.29 6.50
N TYR A 307 12.03 6.54 5.21
CA TYR A 307 11.71 5.53 4.20
C TYR A 307 12.73 4.39 4.17
N LEU A 308 14.01 4.65 4.46
CA LEU A 308 15.02 3.59 4.55
C LEU A 308 14.73 2.59 5.70
N ARG A 309 13.96 2.98 6.73
CA ARG A 309 13.59 2.10 7.85
C ARG A 309 12.49 1.11 7.52
N VAL A 310 11.79 1.24 6.40
CA VAL A 310 10.69 0.33 6.03
C VAL A 310 11.16 -1.13 5.97
N ASN A 311 10.47 -2.01 6.69
CA ASN A 311 10.81 -3.42 6.83
C ASN A 311 10.20 -4.28 5.70
N CYS A 312 10.65 -4.07 4.45
CA CYS A 312 10.20 -4.88 3.33
C CYS A 312 11.13 -6.07 3.10
N SER A 313 10.60 -7.21 2.67
CA SER A 313 11.37 -8.45 2.36
C SER A 313 12.44 -8.28 1.27
N VAL A 314 12.49 -7.13 0.59
CA VAL A 314 13.53 -6.82 -0.41
C VAL A 314 14.84 -6.34 0.23
N MET A 315 14.81 -5.93 1.50
CA MET A 315 16.01 -5.52 2.23
C MET A 315 16.75 -6.74 2.79
N SER A 316 18.07 -6.74 2.70
CA SER A 316 18.88 -7.85 3.20
C SER A 316 20.11 -7.31 3.95
N PRO A 317 20.31 -7.71 5.23
CA PRO A 317 19.37 -8.46 6.10
C PRO A 317 18.14 -7.61 6.51
N ASN A 318 17.05 -8.30 6.94
CA ASN A 318 15.80 -7.64 7.33
C ASN A 318 15.30 -8.06 8.75
N PRO A 319 16.11 -7.92 9.80
CA PRO A 319 15.70 -8.30 11.17
C PRO A 319 14.51 -7.49 11.67
N GLY A 320 14.38 -6.24 11.27
CA GLY A 320 13.29 -5.36 11.69
C GLY A 320 11.89 -5.86 11.32
N ARG A 321 11.74 -6.81 10.39
CA ARG A 321 10.46 -7.46 10.12
C ARG A 321 10.07 -8.39 11.27
N LEU A 322 11.01 -9.18 11.79
CA LEU A 322 10.75 -10.05 12.93
C LEU A 322 10.51 -9.24 14.21
N GLU A 323 11.25 -8.15 14.42
CA GLU A 323 11.02 -7.19 15.50
C GLU A 323 9.61 -6.57 15.42
N ALA A 324 9.14 -6.22 14.22
CA ALA A 324 7.80 -5.69 14.01
C ALA A 324 6.71 -6.74 14.27
N LEU A 325 6.97 -8.01 13.93
CA LEU A 325 6.08 -9.13 14.25
C LEU A 325 6.01 -9.37 15.75
N ASP A 326 7.16 -9.34 16.44
CA ASP A 326 7.25 -9.52 17.88
C ASP A 326 6.33 -8.53 18.62
N VAL A 327 6.52 -7.25 18.34
CA VAL A 327 5.70 -6.17 18.92
C VAL A 327 4.22 -6.36 18.61
N GLN A 328 3.84 -6.67 17.36
CA GLN A 328 2.43 -6.82 17.01
C GLN A 328 1.79 -8.06 17.64
N ILE A 329 2.51 -9.19 17.72
CA ILE A 329 2.01 -10.40 18.36
C ILE A 329 1.63 -10.10 19.82
N ASP A 330 2.50 -9.43 20.56
CA ASP A 330 2.27 -9.13 21.97
C ASP A 330 1.19 -8.05 22.17
N GLU A 331 1.29 -6.93 21.45
CA GLU A 331 0.35 -5.81 21.60
C GLU A 331 -1.07 -6.16 21.19
N TYR A 332 -1.25 -6.96 20.14
CA TYR A 332 -2.56 -7.39 19.66
C TYR A 332 -3.01 -8.71 20.29
N GLN A 333 -2.24 -9.30 21.21
CA GLN A 333 -2.55 -10.58 21.85
C GLN A 333 -2.95 -11.64 20.84
N VAL A 334 -2.06 -11.93 19.91
CA VAL A 334 -2.30 -12.79 18.74
C VAL A 334 -2.26 -14.27 19.13
N ASP A 335 -3.29 -15.03 18.75
CA ASP A 335 -3.38 -16.47 18.99
C ASP A 335 -2.84 -17.29 17.82
N GLY A 336 -2.76 -16.72 16.61
CA GLY A 336 -2.23 -17.38 15.43
C GLY A 336 -1.79 -16.43 14.33
N VAL A 337 -0.82 -16.84 13.51
CA VAL A 337 -0.28 -16.06 12.40
C VAL A 337 -0.59 -16.73 11.07
N VAL A 338 -1.18 -15.97 10.14
CA VAL A 338 -1.40 -16.38 8.75
C VAL A 338 -0.48 -15.56 7.84
N GLU A 339 0.48 -16.20 7.20
CA GLU A 339 1.34 -15.56 6.21
C GLU A 339 0.79 -15.78 4.81
N VAL A 340 0.54 -14.69 4.10
CA VAL A 340 0.04 -14.71 2.73
C VAL A 340 1.21 -14.54 1.77
N LEU A 341 1.41 -15.53 0.91
CA LEU A 341 2.45 -15.54 -0.11
C LEU A 341 1.79 -15.50 -1.49
N LEU A 342 2.04 -14.46 -2.26
CA LEU A 342 1.65 -14.47 -3.67
C LEU A 342 2.61 -15.36 -4.46
N GLN A 343 2.04 -16.16 -5.37
CA GLN A 343 2.80 -17.07 -6.21
C GLN A 343 3.96 -16.34 -6.91
N ALA A 344 5.13 -16.97 -6.96
CA ALA A 344 6.36 -16.41 -7.52
C ALA A 344 6.87 -15.11 -6.86
N CYS A 345 6.42 -14.78 -5.65
CA CYS A 345 7.03 -13.71 -4.85
C CYS A 345 8.23 -14.27 -4.09
N HIS A 346 9.40 -14.25 -4.71
CA HIS A 346 10.61 -14.91 -4.17
C HIS A 346 11.06 -14.33 -2.83
N THR A 347 11.03 -13.01 -2.66
CA THR A 347 11.53 -12.35 -1.44
C THR A 347 10.72 -12.77 -0.21
N PHE A 348 9.40 -12.68 -0.25
CA PHE A 348 8.55 -13.13 0.84
C PHE A 348 8.59 -14.67 1.02
N ALA A 349 8.60 -15.44 -0.06
CA ALA A 349 8.61 -16.89 0.02
C ALA A 349 9.90 -17.45 0.68
N ILE A 350 11.06 -16.81 0.45
CA ILE A 350 12.33 -17.20 1.09
C ILE A 350 12.33 -16.75 2.57
N GLU A 351 11.91 -15.53 2.85
CA GLU A 351 11.86 -14.96 4.21
C GLU A 351 10.84 -15.67 5.12
N SER A 352 9.82 -16.32 4.54
CA SER A 352 8.77 -17.09 5.22
C SER A 352 9.35 -18.16 6.18
N ASN A 353 10.51 -18.75 5.85
CA ASN A 353 11.14 -19.69 6.75
C ASN A 353 11.60 -19.05 8.07
N ALA A 354 12.14 -17.83 8.02
CA ALA A 354 12.53 -17.09 9.20
C ALA A 354 11.30 -16.68 10.04
N VAL A 355 10.24 -16.19 9.37
CA VAL A 355 8.95 -15.85 10.01
C VAL A 355 8.35 -17.07 10.71
N LYS A 356 8.25 -18.19 10.01
CA LYS A 356 7.77 -19.44 10.59
C LYS A 356 8.56 -19.85 11.83
N THR A 357 9.89 -19.83 11.73
CA THR A 357 10.78 -20.23 12.85
C THR A 357 10.56 -19.32 14.05
N PHE A 358 10.54 -18.01 13.85
CA PHE A 358 10.27 -17.01 14.88
C PHE A 358 8.92 -17.27 15.57
N VAL A 359 7.84 -17.32 14.79
CA VAL A 359 6.47 -17.49 15.31
C VAL A 359 6.30 -18.80 16.07
N THR A 360 6.83 -19.92 15.53
CA THR A 360 6.59 -21.24 16.14
C THR A 360 7.59 -21.61 17.22
N LYS A 361 8.84 -21.14 17.16
CA LYS A 361 9.90 -21.53 18.10
C LYS A 361 10.19 -20.51 19.18
N GLU A 362 10.01 -19.22 18.88
CA GLU A 362 10.29 -18.15 19.83
C GLU A 362 8.99 -17.63 20.48
N LYS A 363 7.94 -17.40 19.70
CA LYS A 363 6.63 -16.97 20.24
C LYS A 363 5.71 -18.12 20.66
N HIS A 364 5.99 -19.36 20.24
CA HIS A 364 5.22 -20.57 20.58
C HIS A 364 3.73 -20.50 20.20
N ILE A 365 3.39 -19.79 19.12
CA ILE A 365 2.02 -19.70 18.61
C ILE A 365 1.88 -20.39 17.25
N PRO A 366 0.68 -20.89 16.90
CA PRO A 366 0.37 -21.49 15.62
C PRO A 366 0.66 -20.58 14.43
N TYR A 367 1.15 -21.16 13.35
CA TYR A 367 1.48 -20.47 12.11
C TYR A 367 1.06 -21.29 10.90
N ILE A 368 0.52 -20.61 9.87
CA ILE A 368 0.23 -21.18 8.57
C ILE A 368 0.66 -20.22 7.46
N ALA A 369 1.32 -20.74 6.41
CA ALA A 369 1.58 -20.01 5.18
C ALA A 369 0.59 -20.43 4.08
N ILE A 370 -0.08 -19.47 3.46
CA ILE A 370 -1.00 -19.65 2.34
C ILE A 370 -0.35 -19.11 1.08
N ASN A 371 0.00 -20.01 0.16
CA ASN A 371 0.48 -19.63 -1.17
C ASN A 371 -0.73 -19.52 -2.10
N THR A 372 -0.94 -18.38 -2.75
CA THR A 372 -2.13 -18.07 -3.56
C THR A 372 -1.80 -17.11 -4.71
N ASP A 373 -2.75 -16.91 -5.59
CA ASP A 373 -2.75 -15.89 -6.64
C ASP A 373 -4.10 -15.13 -6.63
N TYR A 374 -4.40 -14.38 -7.68
CA TYR A 374 -5.67 -13.62 -7.78
C TYR A 374 -6.81 -14.42 -8.39
N SER A 375 -6.57 -15.63 -8.92
CA SER A 375 -7.62 -16.48 -9.48
C SER A 375 -8.46 -17.14 -8.38
N PRO A 376 -9.74 -17.48 -8.64
CA PRO A 376 -10.57 -18.17 -7.66
C PRO A 376 -10.29 -19.68 -7.58
N SER A 377 -9.37 -20.22 -8.38
CA SER A 377 -9.18 -21.66 -8.58
C SER A 377 -8.73 -22.44 -7.33
N ASP A 378 -8.01 -21.77 -6.41
CA ASP A 378 -7.47 -22.36 -5.17
C ASP A 378 -8.37 -22.15 -3.94
N GLN A 379 -9.53 -21.51 -4.09
CA GLN A 379 -10.42 -21.13 -2.98
C GLN A 379 -10.83 -22.32 -2.09
N ALA A 380 -11.17 -23.45 -2.68
CA ALA A 380 -11.58 -24.63 -1.92
C ALA A 380 -10.44 -25.18 -1.04
N GLN A 381 -9.22 -25.23 -1.58
CA GLN A 381 -8.05 -25.67 -0.84
C GLN A 381 -7.71 -24.70 0.30
N ILE A 382 -7.79 -23.40 0.05
CA ILE A 382 -7.56 -22.36 1.06
C ILE A 382 -8.60 -22.49 2.18
N ASN A 383 -9.87 -22.64 1.85
CA ASN A 383 -10.94 -22.80 2.82
C ASN A 383 -10.70 -24.00 3.76
N THR A 384 -10.29 -25.14 3.22
CA THR A 384 -9.97 -26.34 4.01
C THR A 384 -8.81 -26.10 4.96
N ARG A 385 -7.73 -25.47 4.47
CA ARG A 385 -6.53 -25.20 5.26
C ARG A 385 -6.76 -24.18 6.35
N LEU A 386 -7.49 -23.09 6.06
CA LEU A 386 -7.87 -22.08 7.05
C LEU A 386 -8.84 -22.66 8.08
N GLY A 387 -9.81 -23.50 7.64
CA GLY A 387 -10.73 -24.21 8.55
C GLY A 387 -9.96 -25.01 9.60
N ALA A 388 -9.08 -25.92 9.17
CA ALA A 388 -8.26 -26.71 10.08
C ALA A 388 -7.36 -25.87 11.00
N PHE A 389 -6.84 -24.74 10.49
CA PHE A 389 -6.01 -23.83 11.28
C PHE A 389 -6.84 -23.12 12.37
N ILE A 390 -8.04 -22.65 12.06
CA ILE A 390 -8.91 -21.98 13.04
C ILE A 390 -9.45 -22.96 14.08
N GLU A 391 -9.82 -24.19 13.67
CA GLU A 391 -10.21 -25.27 14.60
C GLU A 391 -9.11 -25.59 15.62
N LEU A 392 -7.84 -25.49 15.26
CA LEU A 392 -6.71 -25.68 16.19
C LEU A 392 -6.65 -24.60 17.28
N LEU A 393 -7.23 -23.41 17.02
CA LEU A 393 -7.18 -22.24 17.93
C LEU A 393 -8.41 -22.13 18.82
N GLN A 394 -9.48 -22.89 18.54
CA GLN A 394 -10.71 -22.95 19.32
C GLN A 394 -10.64 -24.01 20.40
#